data_abef0b84f2bc1d563cb73de022028faf
#
_entry.id   abef0b84f2bc1d563cb73de022028faf
#
_cell.length_a   1.000
_cell.length_b   1.000
_cell.length_c   1.000
_cell.angle_alpha   90.00
_cell.angle_beta   90.00
_cell.angle_gamma   90.00
#
_symmetry.space_group_name_H-M   'P 1'
#
loop_
_entity.id
_entity.type
_entity.pdbx_description
1 polymer ?
#
loop_
_entity_poly.entity_id
_entity_poly.type
_entity_poly.pdbx_seq_one_letter_code
_entity_poly.pdbx_strand_id
1 'polypeptide(L)'
;MNFRQWGDRQVRNADVPWHVFDPIAYVDHNYRDMWADDAEILRIVRDHFDGHFRNRDVGRVTGIDVGAGANLYPALSMLPWCDEITLLEHSSANVRYLESQVDSYDTNWDQFWNVLCEHETYGSLGLDPRDRFRRVVKVEQGSILDLSRHEGQWSVGTMFFVAESMTASHEEFRWGVERFMRTLAPGAPFAAAFMAHSKGLQVDGHSFPACDVGESEVRASLEPFVDDFKVQRLVATASVRDGYAGMILAYGRRRNTEAGNPAV
;
A
#
# COMPACT_ATOMS: atom_id res chain seq x y z
N MET A 1 -19.96 -17.48 -11.21
CA MET A 1 -20.56 -17.87 -9.91
C MET A 1 -20.93 -16.62 -9.12
N ASN A 2 -22.05 -16.66 -8.39
CA ASN A 2 -22.77 -15.46 -7.95
C ASN A 2 -22.07 -14.70 -6.82
N PHE A 3 -21.93 -13.38 -6.94
CA PHE A 3 -21.64 -12.40 -5.88
C PHE A 3 -22.65 -12.38 -4.71
N ARG A 4 -23.53 -13.38 -4.59
CA ARG A 4 -24.59 -13.49 -3.58
C ARG A 4 -24.16 -14.12 -2.26
N GLN A 5 -22.86 -14.39 -2.05
CA GLN A 5 -22.44 -15.10 -0.83
C GLN A 5 -22.55 -14.24 0.45
N TRP A 6 -22.54 -12.91 0.32
CA TRP A 6 -22.51 -12.02 1.49
C TRP A 6 -23.84 -11.30 1.80
N GLY A 7 -24.85 -11.32 0.90
CA GLY A 7 -26.13 -10.63 1.10
C GLY A 7 -25.96 -9.14 1.39
N ASP A 8 -27.00 -8.48 1.92
CA ASP A 8 -26.96 -7.06 2.36
C ASP A 8 -26.19 -6.84 3.70
N ARG A 9 -25.41 -7.82 4.18
CA ARG A 9 -24.56 -7.67 5.37
C ARG A 9 -23.32 -6.86 5.01
N GLN A 10 -23.06 -5.82 5.80
CA GLN A 10 -21.75 -5.17 5.80
C GLN A 10 -20.71 -6.17 6.34
N VAL A 11 -19.98 -6.82 5.43
CA VAL A 11 -18.91 -7.77 5.78
C VAL A 11 -17.78 -6.98 6.44
N ARG A 12 -17.41 -7.36 7.65
CA ARG A 12 -16.28 -6.77 8.37
C ARG A 12 -15.01 -7.58 8.14
N ASN A 13 -13.87 -6.94 8.31
CA ASN A 13 -12.56 -7.59 8.17
C ASN A 13 -12.43 -8.88 9.00
N ALA A 14 -12.99 -8.90 10.21
CA ALA A 14 -12.98 -10.09 11.09
C ALA A 14 -13.79 -11.27 10.55
N ASP A 15 -14.74 -11.05 9.63
CA ASP A 15 -15.59 -12.08 9.03
C ASP A 15 -14.92 -12.72 7.80
N VAL A 16 -13.81 -12.15 7.31
CA VAL A 16 -13.15 -12.56 6.06
C VAL A 16 -12.15 -13.70 6.33
N PRO A 17 -12.25 -14.83 5.64
CA PRO A 17 -11.35 -15.96 5.85
C PRO A 17 -10.00 -15.74 5.12
N TRP A 18 -9.20 -14.79 5.57
CA TRP A 18 -7.93 -14.42 4.94
C TRP A 18 -6.94 -15.58 4.79
N HIS A 19 -7.08 -16.64 5.58
CA HIS A 19 -6.21 -17.82 5.53
C HIS A 19 -6.37 -18.65 4.24
N VAL A 20 -7.48 -18.49 3.51
CA VAL A 20 -7.72 -19.17 2.21
C VAL A 20 -7.28 -18.33 1.01
N PHE A 21 -6.73 -17.14 1.23
CA PHE A 21 -6.21 -16.30 0.15
C PHE A 21 -4.99 -16.98 -0.51
N ASP A 22 -5.05 -17.15 -1.84
CA ASP A 22 -3.93 -17.71 -2.61
C ASP A 22 -3.06 -16.59 -3.19
N PRO A 23 -1.86 -16.34 -2.59
CA PRO A 23 -0.95 -15.30 -3.06
C PRO A 23 -0.40 -15.56 -4.47
N ILE A 24 -0.20 -16.84 -4.84
CA ILE A 24 0.37 -17.18 -6.16
C ILE A 24 -0.67 -16.89 -7.25
N ALA A 25 -1.91 -17.37 -7.08
CA ALA A 25 -2.99 -17.07 -8.01
C ALA A 25 -3.25 -15.56 -8.13
N TYR A 26 -3.11 -14.83 -7.02
CA TYR A 26 -3.25 -13.37 -7.00
C TYR A 26 -2.13 -12.67 -7.77
N VAL A 27 -0.87 -13.05 -7.57
CA VAL A 27 0.29 -12.49 -8.30
C VAL A 27 0.19 -12.82 -9.78
N ASP A 28 -0.12 -14.06 -10.11
CA ASP A 28 -0.29 -14.50 -11.50
C ASP A 28 -1.34 -13.69 -12.25
N HIS A 29 -2.41 -13.33 -11.59
CA HIS A 29 -3.49 -12.55 -12.19
C HIS A 29 -3.19 -11.06 -12.29
N ASN A 30 -2.53 -10.47 -11.26
CA ASN A 30 -2.40 -9.03 -11.15
C ASN A 30 -1.01 -8.50 -11.51
N TYR A 31 0.05 -9.31 -11.32
CA TYR A 31 1.44 -8.82 -11.34
C TYR A 31 2.40 -9.69 -12.17
N ARG A 32 1.89 -10.71 -12.89
CA ARG A 32 2.72 -11.43 -13.87
C ARG A 32 3.17 -10.46 -14.96
N ASP A 33 2.24 -9.67 -15.47
CA ASP A 33 2.47 -8.59 -16.42
C ASP A 33 2.01 -7.29 -15.77
N MET A 34 2.87 -6.28 -15.76
CA MET A 34 2.57 -4.99 -15.15
C MET A 34 1.53 -4.22 -15.98
N TRP A 35 0.51 -3.70 -15.33
CA TRP A 35 -0.48 -2.83 -15.96
C TRP A 35 0.05 -1.41 -16.11
N ALA A 36 -0.46 -0.67 -17.10
CA ALA A 36 -0.09 0.71 -17.33
C ALA A 36 -0.39 1.61 -16.12
N ASP A 37 -1.47 1.34 -15.40
CA ASP A 37 -1.86 2.08 -14.20
C ASP A 37 -0.86 1.84 -13.05
N ASP A 38 -0.36 0.60 -12.86
CA ASP A 38 0.68 0.31 -11.87
C ASP A 38 1.99 1.04 -12.20
N ALA A 39 2.37 1.07 -13.48
CA ALA A 39 3.54 1.81 -13.93
C ALA A 39 3.41 3.32 -13.66
N GLU A 40 2.22 3.89 -13.87
CA GLU A 40 1.95 5.31 -13.59
C GLU A 40 1.98 5.59 -12.09
N ILE A 41 1.35 4.74 -11.27
CA ILE A 41 1.44 4.82 -9.79
C ILE A 41 2.91 4.83 -9.36
N LEU A 42 3.71 3.89 -9.86
CA LEU A 42 5.12 3.80 -9.50
C LEU A 42 5.91 5.06 -9.84
N ARG A 43 5.70 5.65 -11.03
CA ARG A 43 6.37 6.89 -11.42
C ARG A 43 6.02 8.04 -10.49
N ILE A 44 4.74 8.20 -10.17
CA ILE A 44 4.26 9.26 -9.27
C ILE A 44 4.83 9.09 -7.86
N VAL A 45 4.77 7.87 -7.33
CA VAL A 45 5.26 7.56 -5.97
C VAL A 45 6.77 7.71 -5.88
N ARG A 46 7.50 7.21 -6.87
CA ARG A 46 8.94 7.40 -7.03
C ARG A 46 9.33 8.88 -6.97
N ASP A 47 8.68 9.70 -7.80
CA ASP A 47 8.99 11.13 -7.90
C ASP A 47 8.60 11.88 -6.62
N HIS A 48 7.52 11.44 -5.94
CA HIS A 48 7.10 11.97 -4.66
C HIS A 48 8.12 11.68 -3.55
N PHE A 49 8.59 10.44 -3.43
CA PHE A 49 9.58 10.06 -2.42
C PHE A 49 10.95 10.67 -2.73
N ASP A 50 11.38 10.68 -3.99
CA ASP A 50 12.61 11.38 -4.39
C ASP A 50 12.56 12.86 -4.02
N GLY A 51 11.49 13.57 -4.34
CA GLY A 51 11.30 14.96 -3.99
C GLY A 51 11.28 15.22 -2.47
N HIS A 52 10.95 14.22 -1.66
CA HIS A 52 11.02 14.33 -0.21
C HIS A 52 12.44 14.10 0.33
N PHE A 53 13.14 13.05 -0.13
CA PHE A 53 14.38 12.57 0.49
C PHE A 53 15.66 13.11 -0.11
N ARG A 54 15.71 13.36 -1.43
CA ARG A 54 16.95 13.65 -2.19
C ARG A 54 17.87 14.69 -1.56
N ASN A 55 17.32 15.75 -0.97
CA ASN A 55 18.08 16.88 -0.44
C ASN A 55 17.93 17.05 1.08
N ARG A 56 17.59 15.99 1.77
CA ARG A 56 17.38 16.01 3.23
C ARG A 56 18.35 15.07 3.93
N ASP A 57 19.03 15.56 4.94
CA ASP A 57 19.68 14.72 5.93
C ASP A 57 18.65 14.33 6.98
N VAL A 58 18.05 13.16 6.81
CA VAL A 58 16.93 12.68 7.64
C VAL A 58 17.37 11.63 8.67
N GLY A 59 18.68 11.34 8.76
CA GLY A 59 19.18 10.29 9.64
C GLY A 59 18.65 8.90 9.21
N ARG A 60 18.37 8.03 10.20
CA ARG A 60 17.83 6.69 9.95
C ARG A 60 16.39 6.78 9.45
N VAL A 61 16.11 6.19 8.31
CA VAL A 61 14.77 6.15 7.69
C VAL A 61 14.17 4.75 7.84
N THR A 62 12.99 4.68 8.43
CA THR A 62 12.20 3.45 8.55
C THR A 62 10.94 3.54 7.71
N GLY A 63 10.69 2.55 6.89
CA GLY A 63 9.50 2.43 6.03
C GLY A 63 8.52 1.38 6.52
N ILE A 64 7.24 1.56 6.20
CA ILE A 64 6.21 0.55 6.39
C ILE A 64 5.36 0.43 5.13
N ASP A 65 5.11 -0.81 4.70
CA ASP A 65 4.06 -1.15 3.74
C ASP A 65 2.94 -1.89 4.47
N VAL A 66 1.78 -1.23 4.59
CA VAL A 66 0.67 -1.72 5.41
C VAL A 66 -0.28 -2.55 4.57
N GLY A 67 -0.50 -3.80 5.00
CA GLY A 67 -1.30 -4.78 4.27
C GLY A 67 -0.62 -5.19 2.97
N ALA A 68 0.69 -5.47 3.02
CA ALA A 68 1.52 -5.71 1.84
C ALA A 68 0.96 -6.79 0.89
N GLY A 69 0.15 -7.72 1.41
CA GLY A 69 -0.46 -8.77 0.61
C GLY A 69 0.58 -9.65 -0.08
N ALA A 70 0.43 -9.83 -1.38
CA ALA A 70 1.44 -10.45 -2.23
C ALA A 70 2.02 -9.45 -3.25
N ASN A 71 2.04 -8.16 -2.90
CA ASN A 71 2.49 -7.07 -3.75
C ASN A 71 3.80 -6.46 -3.22
N LEU A 72 4.87 -6.49 -4.01
CA LEU A 72 6.18 -5.98 -3.59
C LEU A 72 6.48 -4.56 -4.09
N TYR A 73 5.78 -4.07 -5.13
CA TYR A 73 6.19 -2.83 -5.76
C TYR A 73 6.07 -1.57 -4.86
N PRO A 74 5.15 -1.49 -3.86
CA PRO A 74 5.16 -0.38 -2.92
C PRO A 74 6.45 -0.34 -2.09
N ALA A 75 6.90 -1.51 -1.60
CA ALA A 75 8.16 -1.62 -0.85
C ALA A 75 9.38 -1.30 -1.73
N LEU A 76 9.39 -1.75 -3.00
CA LEU A 76 10.46 -1.42 -3.95
C LEU A 76 10.59 0.10 -4.15
N SER A 77 9.49 0.86 -4.10
CA SER A 77 9.52 2.32 -4.23
C SER A 77 10.22 3.03 -3.06
N MET A 78 10.29 2.39 -1.88
CA MET A 78 10.97 2.91 -0.69
C MET A 78 12.45 2.48 -0.60
N LEU A 79 12.88 1.54 -1.43
CA LEU A 79 14.16 0.83 -1.29
C LEU A 79 15.41 1.72 -1.25
N PRO A 80 15.55 2.81 -2.04
CA PRO A 80 16.72 3.68 -1.98
C PRO A 80 16.86 4.43 -0.66
N TRP A 81 15.75 4.71 0.01
CA TRP A 81 15.66 5.64 1.12
C TRP A 81 15.75 4.99 2.49
N CYS A 82 15.24 3.76 2.63
CA CYS A 82 15.02 3.14 3.92
C CYS A 82 16.19 2.27 4.38
N ASP A 83 16.56 2.42 5.65
CA ASP A 83 17.46 1.51 6.35
C ASP A 83 16.75 0.22 6.80
N GLU A 84 15.42 0.31 6.95
CA GLU A 84 14.54 -0.80 7.30
C GLU A 84 13.16 -0.56 6.70
N ILE A 85 12.53 -1.60 6.14
CA ILE A 85 11.15 -1.59 5.62
C ILE A 85 10.39 -2.75 6.26
N THR A 86 9.30 -2.43 6.95
CA THR A 86 8.38 -3.43 7.50
C THR A 86 7.26 -3.71 6.50
N LEU A 87 7.12 -4.96 6.06
CA LEU A 87 5.93 -5.44 5.34
C LEU A 87 4.95 -5.98 6.39
N LEU A 88 3.93 -5.20 6.73
CA LEU A 88 2.89 -5.63 7.66
C LEU A 88 1.79 -6.36 6.90
N GLU A 89 1.49 -7.60 7.27
CA GLU A 89 0.48 -8.41 6.59
C GLU A 89 -0.33 -9.26 7.58
N HIS A 90 -1.65 -9.35 7.36
CA HIS A 90 -2.56 -10.09 8.24
C HIS A 90 -2.66 -11.58 7.90
N SER A 91 -2.77 -11.90 6.60
CA SER A 91 -2.92 -13.28 6.13
C SER A 91 -1.63 -14.08 6.32
N SER A 92 -1.71 -15.19 7.06
CA SER A 92 -0.56 -16.10 7.20
C SER A 92 -0.10 -16.72 5.88
N ALA A 93 -0.97 -16.81 4.87
CA ALA A 93 -0.59 -17.28 3.53
C ALA A 93 0.26 -16.22 2.81
N ASN A 94 -0.14 -14.96 2.85
CA ASN A 94 0.63 -13.85 2.29
C ASN A 94 1.95 -13.65 3.05
N VAL A 95 1.95 -13.78 4.38
CA VAL A 95 3.19 -13.71 5.19
C VAL A 95 4.22 -14.72 4.69
N ARG A 96 3.82 -16.00 4.53
CA ARG A 96 4.74 -17.03 4.00
C ARG A 96 5.23 -16.73 2.59
N TYR A 97 4.35 -16.19 1.73
CA TYR A 97 4.74 -15.74 0.39
C TYR A 97 5.79 -14.62 0.49
N LEU A 98 5.51 -13.57 1.26
CA LEU A 98 6.44 -12.45 1.44
C LEU A 98 7.79 -12.90 2.01
N GLU A 99 7.79 -13.76 3.03
CA GLU A 99 9.03 -14.35 3.58
C GLU A 99 9.85 -15.09 2.52
N SER A 100 9.20 -15.82 1.61
CA SER A 100 9.89 -16.48 0.49
C SER A 100 10.50 -15.49 -0.51
N GLN A 101 9.91 -14.29 -0.64
CA GLN A 101 10.38 -13.26 -1.55
C GLN A 101 11.52 -12.41 -0.96
N VAL A 102 11.70 -12.38 0.36
CA VAL A 102 12.74 -11.56 1.01
C VAL A 102 14.15 -12.00 0.59
N ASP A 103 14.40 -13.29 0.50
CA ASP A 103 15.73 -13.80 0.12
C ASP A 103 16.09 -13.48 -1.33
N SER A 104 15.16 -13.67 -2.24
CA SER A 104 15.30 -13.32 -3.66
C SER A 104 13.90 -13.30 -4.30
N TYR A 105 13.34 -12.14 -4.50
CA TYR A 105 12.03 -12.03 -5.11
C TYR A 105 12.02 -12.48 -6.58
N ASP A 106 10.85 -12.95 -7.04
CA ASP A 106 10.63 -13.50 -8.36
C ASP A 106 10.85 -12.48 -9.48
N THR A 107 11.17 -12.98 -10.67
CA THR A 107 11.56 -12.13 -11.83
C THR A 107 10.43 -11.28 -12.39
N ASN A 108 9.16 -11.59 -12.08
CA ASN A 108 8.03 -10.73 -12.47
C ASN A 108 8.14 -9.32 -11.86
N TRP A 109 8.81 -9.16 -10.71
CA TRP A 109 9.02 -7.87 -10.06
C TRP A 109 10.09 -7.01 -10.73
N ASP A 110 10.92 -7.58 -11.61
CA ASP A 110 11.95 -6.83 -12.35
C ASP A 110 11.34 -5.75 -13.25
N GLN A 111 10.18 -5.98 -13.84
CA GLN A 111 9.50 -4.97 -14.66
C GLN A 111 9.10 -3.73 -13.83
N PHE A 112 8.68 -3.93 -12.57
CA PHE A 112 8.36 -2.83 -11.65
C PHE A 112 9.63 -2.07 -11.23
N TRP A 113 10.71 -2.78 -10.93
CA TRP A 113 12.00 -2.17 -10.63
C TRP A 113 12.55 -1.39 -11.82
N ASN A 114 12.38 -1.87 -13.04
CA ASN A 114 12.82 -1.19 -14.26
C ASN A 114 12.11 0.17 -14.44
N VAL A 115 10.81 0.27 -14.10
CA VAL A 115 10.09 1.55 -14.12
C VAL A 115 10.65 2.52 -13.08
N LEU A 116 11.00 2.04 -11.89
CA LEU A 116 11.65 2.86 -10.88
C LEU A 116 13.02 3.36 -11.35
N CYS A 117 13.79 2.52 -12.02
CA CYS A 117 15.12 2.84 -12.58
C CYS A 117 15.09 3.84 -13.76
N GLU A 118 13.94 4.19 -14.31
CA GLU A 118 13.82 5.35 -15.21
C GLU A 118 14.30 6.66 -14.52
N HIS A 119 14.35 6.66 -13.19
CA HIS A 119 14.87 7.76 -12.39
C HIS A 119 16.27 7.46 -11.85
N GLU A 120 17.19 8.45 -11.92
CA GLU A 120 18.61 8.30 -11.59
C GLU A 120 18.86 7.72 -10.20
N THR A 121 18.11 8.15 -9.18
CA THR A 121 18.29 7.69 -7.80
C THR A 121 18.14 6.18 -7.66
N TYR A 122 17.20 5.58 -8.38
CA TYR A 122 16.98 4.14 -8.35
C TYR A 122 17.97 3.41 -9.25
N GLY A 123 18.24 3.94 -10.45
CA GLY A 123 19.20 3.36 -11.39
C GLY A 123 20.64 3.40 -10.89
N SER A 124 20.99 4.35 -10.03
CA SER A 124 22.34 4.52 -9.44
C SER A 124 22.50 3.88 -8.07
N LEU A 125 21.56 3.04 -7.60
CA LEU A 125 21.62 2.42 -6.28
C LEU A 125 22.92 1.61 -6.04
N GLY A 126 23.65 1.25 -7.10
CA GLY A 126 24.98 0.62 -7.05
C GLY A 126 25.02 -0.78 -6.49
N LEU A 127 23.86 -1.37 -6.18
CA LEU A 127 23.67 -2.70 -5.61
C LEU A 127 22.58 -3.42 -6.38
N ASP A 128 22.64 -4.75 -6.41
CA ASP A 128 21.52 -5.57 -6.84
C ASP A 128 20.30 -5.23 -5.96
N PRO A 129 19.15 -4.85 -6.53
CA PRO A 129 17.97 -4.51 -5.76
C PRO A 129 17.47 -5.67 -4.87
N ARG A 130 17.70 -6.94 -5.26
CA ARG A 130 17.39 -8.12 -4.44
C ARG A 130 18.28 -8.17 -3.20
N ASP A 131 19.57 -7.87 -3.33
CA ASP A 131 20.50 -7.81 -2.20
C ASP A 131 20.16 -6.66 -1.24
N ARG A 132 19.70 -5.54 -1.78
CA ARG A 132 19.22 -4.42 -0.95
C ARG A 132 17.93 -4.80 -0.25
N PHE A 133 16.95 -5.37 -0.97
CA PHE A 133 15.66 -5.81 -0.44
C PHE A 133 15.87 -6.78 0.74
N ARG A 134 16.65 -7.84 0.53
CA ARG A 134 16.98 -8.83 1.57
C ARG A 134 17.58 -8.20 2.84
N ARG A 135 18.37 -7.14 2.71
CA ARG A 135 19.04 -6.49 3.84
C ARG A 135 18.13 -5.59 4.66
N VAL A 136 17.15 -4.95 4.03
CA VAL A 136 16.36 -3.90 4.68
C VAL A 136 14.92 -4.29 4.94
N VAL A 137 14.40 -5.31 4.26
CA VAL A 137 12.99 -5.72 4.39
C VAL A 137 12.83 -6.78 5.47
N LYS A 138 11.81 -6.61 6.29
CA LYS A 138 11.31 -7.60 7.24
C LYS A 138 9.81 -7.76 7.09
N VAL A 139 9.32 -8.97 7.31
CA VAL A 139 7.89 -9.30 7.29
C VAL A 139 7.38 -9.38 8.73
N GLU A 140 6.29 -8.71 9.01
CA GLU A 140 5.60 -8.78 10.30
C GLU A 140 4.15 -9.20 10.11
N GLN A 141 3.72 -10.26 10.81
CA GLN A 141 2.31 -10.64 10.82
C GLN A 141 1.54 -9.75 11.79
N GLY A 142 0.52 -9.03 11.28
CA GLY A 142 -0.30 -8.16 12.11
C GLY A 142 -1.47 -7.56 11.34
N SER A 143 -2.40 -6.95 12.06
CA SER A 143 -3.54 -6.26 11.47
C SER A 143 -3.32 -4.76 11.44
N ILE A 144 -3.74 -4.13 10.32
CA ILE A 144 -3.82 -2.66 10.23
C ILE A 144 -4.62 -2.05 11.39
N LEU A 145 -5.65 -2.75 11.89
CA LEU A 145 -6.50 -2.28 12.98
C LEU A 145 -5.77 -2.26 14.34
N ASP A 146 -4.67 -3.02 14.48
CA ASP A 146 -3.86 -3.09 15.70
C ASP A 146 -2.70 -2.07 15.74
N LEU A 147 -2.49 -1.30 14.66
CA LEU A 147 -1.40 -0.32 14.54
C LEU A 147 -1.48 0.86 15.54
N SER A 148 -2.56 0.98 16.31
CA SER A 148 -2.72 2.03 17.32
C SER A 148 -1.60 2.09 18.37
N ARG A 149 -0.83 1.00 18.54
CA ARG A 149 0.31 0.93 19.48
C ARG A 149 1.61 1.48 18.91
N HIS A 150 1.62 1.86 17.63
CA HIS A 150 2.81 2.24 16.87
C HIS A 150 2.71 3.66 16.31
N GLU A 151 2.14 4.58 17.07
CA GLU A 151 1.93 5.96 16.62
C GLU A 151 3.26 6.69 16.37
N GLY A 152 3.39 7.31 15.19
CA GLY A 152 4.55 8.12 14.83
C GLY A 152 5.86 7.36 14.60
N GLN A 153 5.81 6.05 14.37
CA GLN A 153 7.00 5.20 14.37
C GLN A 153 7.77 5.20 13.03
N TRP A 154 7.09 5.36 11.89
CA TRP A 154 7.71 5.21 10.57
C TRP A 154 7.89 6.52 9.83
N SER A 155 9.06 6.67 9.19
CA SER A 155 9.48 7.86 8.46
C SER A 155 8.88 7.98 7.06
N VAL A 156 8.34 6.89 6.52
CA VAL A 156 7.65 6.81 5.22
C VAL A 156 6.70 5.62 5.23
N GLY A 157 5.59 5.71 4.48
CA GLY A 157 4.67 4.58 4.40
C GLY A 157 3.90 4.47 3.10
N THR A 158 3.55 3.22 2.79
CA THR A 158 2.65 2.84 1.70
C THR A 158 1.48 2.00 2.21
N MET A 159 0.33 2.12 1.55
CA MET A 159 -0.86 1.28 1.79
C MET A 159 -1.61 1.15 0.46
N PHE A 160 -1.40 0.04 -0.28
CA PHE A 160 -1.94 -0.11 -1.62
C PHE A 160 -3.00 -1.19 -1.68
N PHE A 161 -4.23 -0.78 -2.02
CA PHE A 161 -5.39 -1.67 -2.22
C PHE A 161 -5.80 -2.46 -0.96
N VAL A 162 -5.72 -1.83 0.21
CA VAL A 162 -5.92 -2.49 1.52
C VAL A 162 -7.20 -2.06 2.20
N ALA A 163 -7.32 -0.78 2.55
CA ALA A 163 -8.40 -0.31 3.42
C ALA A 163 -9.78 -0.54 2.82
N GLU A 164 -9.95 -0.37 1.51
CA GLU A 164 -11.19 -0.65 0.80
C GLU A 164 -11.40 -2.15 0.51
N SER A 165 -10.31 -2.93 0.45
CA SER A 165 -10.37 -4.35 0.07
C SER A 165 -10.52 -5.28 1.28
N MET A 166 -10.29 -4.81 2.50
CA MET A 166 -10.38 -5.64 3.71
C MET A 166 -11.80 -5.78 4.24
N THR A 167 -12.76 -4.98 3.79
CA THR A 167 -14.09 -4.85 4.39
C THR A 167 -15.11 -4.32 3.39
N ALA A 168 -16.40 -4.50 3.68
CA ALA A 168 -17.48 -3.76 3.01
C ALA A 168 -18.00 -2.58 3.86
N SER A 169 -17.39 -2.30 5.01
CA SER A 169 -17.79 -1.25 5.95
C SER A 169 -17.00 0.04 5.73
N HIS A 170 -17.70 1.13 5.41
CA HIS A 170 -17.09 2.47 5.35
C HIS A 170 -16.47 2.92 6.68
N GLU A 171 -16.97 2.43 7.81
CA GLU A 171 -16.40 2.70 9.12
C GLU A 171 -15.03 2.05 9.27
N GLU A 172 -14.91 0.75 8.96
CA GLU A 172 -13.62 0.05 9.00
C GLU A 172 -12.64 0.57 7.95
N PHE A 173 -13.12 0.95 6.76
CA PHE A 173 -12.29 1.64 5.75
C PHE A 173 -11.64 2.90 6.35
N ARG A 174 -12.44 3.79 6.98
CA ARG A 174 -11.91 5.00 7.63
C ARG A 174 -10.95 4.69 8.77
N TRP A 175 -11.24 3.66 9.58
CA TRP A 175 -10.33 3.23 10.63
C TRP A 175 -9.00 2.72 10.06
N GLY A 176 -9.02 1.94 8.98
CA GLY A 176 -7.81 1.50 8.30
C GLY A 176 -6.94 2.68 7.85
N VAL A 177 -7.54 3.66 7.17
CA VAL A 177 -6.84 4.88 6.75
C VAL A 177 -6.30 5.67 7.95
N GLU A 178 -7.10 5.85 9.00
CA GLU A 178 -6.67 6.52 10.24
C GLU A 178 -5.46 5.81 10.87
N ARG A 179 -5.51 4.48 11.02
CA ARG A 179 -4.42 3.70 11.62
C ARG A 179 -3.14 3.82 10.82
N PHE A 180 -3.23 3.70 9.50
CA PHE A 180 -2.10 3.92 8.61
C PHE A 180 -1.51 5.32 8.82
N MET A 181 -2.31 6.38 8.76
CA MET A 181 -1.82 7.75 8.88
C MET A 181 -1.21 8.04 10.25
N ARG A 182 -1.79 7.52 11.34
CA ARG A 182 -1.25 7.72 12.70
C ARG A 182 0.06 7.01 12.94
N THR A 183 0.33 5.90 12.25
CA THR A 183 1.56 5.14 12.41
C THR A 183 2.80 5.86 11.85
N LEU A 184 2.60 6.78 10.91
CA LEU A 184 3.67 7.58 10.31
C LEU A 184 4.14 8.70 11.24
N ALA A 185 5.41 9.05 11.19
CA ALA A 185 5.95 10.21 11.90
C ALA A 185 5.35 11.53 11.36
N PRO A 186 5.24 12.59 12.17
CA PRO A 186 4.88 13.92 11.68
C PRO A 186 5.77 14.36 10.51
N GLY A 187 5.17 14.85 9.44
CA GLY A 187 5.87 15.26 8.21
C GLY A 187 6.32 14.11 7.29
N ALA A 188 6.12 12.85 7.68
CA ALA A 188 6.47 11.69 6.87
C ALA A 188 5.71 11.67 5.53
N PRO A 189 6.36 11.38 4.41
CA PRO A 189 5.69 11.18 3.13
C PRO A 189 4.92 9.86 3.15
N PHE A 190 3.82 9.84 2.43
CA PHE A 190 3.01 8.63 2.24
C PHE A 190 2.51 8.51 0.81
N ALA A 191 2.18 7.29 0.42
CA ALA A 191 1.37 6.98 -0.75
C ALA A 191 0.35 5.89 -0.39
N ALA A 192 -0.90 6.07 -0.82
CA ALA A 192 -1.96 5.10 -0.65
C ALA A 192 -2.75 4.95 -1.96
N ALA A 193 -2.96 3.71 -2.39
CA ALA A 193 -3.73 3.41 -3.59
C ALA A 193 -4.99 2.62 -3.24
N PHE A 194 -6.07 2.88 -3.98
CA PHE A 194 -7.38 2.28 -3.75
C PHE A 194 -8.03 1.88 -5.07
N MET A 195 -8.83 0.83 -5.06
CA MET A 195 -9.66 0.42 -6.19
C MET A 195 -10.94 1.24 -6.20
N ALA A 196 -11.14 2.08 -7.22
CA ALA A 196 -12.33 2.92 -7.34
C ALA A 196 -13.58 2.06 -7.59
N HIS A 197 -14.59 2.23 -6.75
CA HIS A 197 -15.91 1.59 -6.87
C HIS A 197 -15.85 0.07 -7.00
N SER A 198 -14.88 -0.55 -6.28
CA SER A 198 -14.72 -2.01 -6.29
C SER A 198 -15.93 -2.72 -5.71
N LYS A 199 -16.31 -3.83 -6.33
CA LYS A 199 -17.40 -4.72 -5.87
C LYS A 199 -16.87 -5.99 -5.19
N GLY A 200 -15.58 -6.04 -4.92
CA GLY A 200 -14.89 -7.21 -4.36
C GLY A 200 -13.90 -7.85 -5.32
N LEU A 201 -13.22 -8.85 -4.82
CA LEU A 201 -12.15 -9.56 -5.51
C LEU A 201 -12.44 -11.06 -5.53
N GLN A 202 -12.11 -11.72 -6.63
CA GLN A 202 -12.13 -13.18 -6.75
C GLN A 202 -10.68 -13.69 -6.85
N VAL A 203 -10.30 -14.61 -5.97
CA VAL A 203 -8.99 -15.26 -5.99
C VAL A 203 -9.22 -16.75 -5.78
N ASP A 204 -8.75 -17.58 -6.69
CA ASP A 204 -8.87 -19.05 -6.66
C ASP A 204 -10.27 -19.56 -6.26
N GLY A 205 -11.31 -18.96 -6.85
CA GLY A 205 -12.70 -19.32 -6.58
C GLY A 205 -13.29 -18.78 -5.27
N HIS A 206 -12.51 -18.09 -4.45
CA HIS A 206 -12.96 -17.43 -3.22
C HIS A 206 -13.29 -15.96 -3.49
N SER A 207 -14.36 -15.46 -2.85
CA SER A 207 -14.78 -14.07 -2.93
C SER A 207 -14.30 -13.31 -1.71
N PHE A 208 -13.72 -12.13 -1.94
CA PHE A 208 -13.29 -11.19 -0.89
C PHE A 208 -14.09 -9.89 -1.02
N PRO A 209 -14.38 -9.21 0.10
CA PRO A 209 -15.20 -8.00 0.10
C PRO A 209 -14.46 -6.82 -0.54
N ALA A 210 -15.22 -5.76 -0.83
CA ALA A 210 -14.68 -4.42 -1.01
C ALA A 210 -15.67 -3.39 -0.48
N CYS A 211 -15.13 -2.28 -0.01
CA CYS A 211 -15.87 -1.06 0.31
C CYS A 211 -15.97 -0.21 -0.96
N ASP A 212 -17.16 0.20 -1.32
CA ASP A 212 -17.39 1.09 -2.47
C ASP A 212 -16.92 2.50 -2.14
N VAL A 213 -15.72 2.86 -2.62
CA VAL A 213 -15.10 4.17 -2.38
C VAL A 213 -14.76 4.87 -3.69
N GLY A 214 -14.98 6.18 -3.71
CA GLY A 214 -14.54 7.10 -4.75
C GLY A 214 -13.51 8.10 -4.22
N GLU A 215 -13.12 9.06 -5.06
CA GLU A 215 -12.17 10.11 -4.69
C GLU A 215 -12.62 10.95 -3.49
N SER A 216 -13.92 11.17 -3.35
CA SER A 216 -14.52 11.93 -2.24
C SER A 216 -14.34 11.23 -0.89
N GLU A 217 -14.60 9.92 -0.83
CA GLU A 217 -14.46 9.12 0.38
C GLU A 217 -12.97 9.00 0.78
N VAL A 218 -12.08 8.77 -0.20
CA VAL A 218 -10.63 8.73 0.01
C VAL A 218 -10.13 10.08 0.54
N ARG A 219 -10.52 11.19 -0.10
CA ARG A 219 -10.14 12.53 0.35
C ARG A 219 -10.63 12.82 1.77
N ALA A 220 -11.89 12.57 2.05
CA ALA A 220 -12.49 12.83 3.36
C ALA A 220 -11.85 11.99 4.47
N SER A 221 -11.37 10.76 4.16
CA SER A 221 -10.71 9.90 5.14
C SER A 221 -9.27 10.34 5.46
N LEU A 222 -8.58 11.00 4.53
CA LEU A 222 -7.20 11.47 4.70
C LEU A 222 -7.11 12.90 5.25
N GLU A 223 -8.06 13.78 4.91
CA GLU A 223 -8.05 15.21 5.24
C GLU A 223 -7.76 15.53 6.74
N PRO A 224 -8.22 14.76 7.74
CA PRO A 224 -7.87 15.00 9.14
C PRO A 224 -6.38 14.89 9.46
N PHE A 225 -5.61 14.17 8.65
CA PHE A 225 -4.21 13.79 8.94
C PHE A 225 -3.17 14.51 8.09
N VAL A 226 -3.60 15.28 7.08
CA VAL A 226 -2.72 15.91 6.09
C VAL A 226 -3.11 17.37 5.88
N ASP A 227 -2.15 18.20 5.46
CA ASP A 227 -2.43 19.60 5.12
C ASP A 227 -2.40 19.83 3.61
N ASP A 228 -1.41 19.25 2.93
CA ASP A 228 -1.25 19.30 1.47
C ASP A 228 -1.04 17.89 0.92
N PHE A 229 -1.97 17.46 0.07
CA PHE A 229 -1.94 16.14 -0.54
C PHE A 229 -2.70 16.13 -1.86
N LYS A 230 -2.37 15.18 -2.69
CA LYS A 230 -3.05 14.94 -3.96
C LYS A 230 -3.86 13.68 -3.87
N VAL A 231 -5.06 13.72 -4.43
CA VAL A 231 -5.90 12.56 -4.71
C VAL A 231 -6.26 12.64 -6.18
N GLN A 232 -5.87 11.65 -6.93
CA GLN A 232 -6.12 11.58 -8.37
C GLN A 232 -6.57 10.19 -8.78
N ARG A 233 -7.51 10.15 -9.71
CA ARG A 233 -7.97 8.92 -10.34
C ARG A 233 -7.11 8.62 -11.55
N LEU A 234 -6.60 7.41 -11.61
CA LEU A 234 -5.96 6.84 -12.78
C LEU A 234 -7.01 6.00 -13.52
N VAL A 235 -7.27 6.37 -14.77
CA VAL A 235 -8.30 5.70 -15.58
C VAL A 235 -7.57 4.77 -16.53
N ALA A 236 -7.80 3.47 -16.35
CA ALA A 236 -7.26 2.45 -17.24
C ALA A 236 -7.64 2.74 -18.70
N THR A 237 -6.67 2.67 -19.58
CA THR A 237 -6.89 2.76 -21.05
C THR A 237 -7.54 1.49 -21.62
N ALA A 238 -7.61 0.42 -20.84
CA ALA A 238 -8.30 -0.82 -21.14
C ALA A 238 -9.14 -1.28 -19.95
N SER A 239 -10.34 -1.84 -20.20
CA SER A 239 -11.17 -2.45 -19.17
C SER A 239 -10.50 -3.72 -18.64
N VAL A 240 -9.85 -3.62 -17.49
CA VAL A 240 -9.03 -4.70 -16.91
C VAL A 240 -9.89 -5.74 -16.21
N ARG A 241 -11.08 -5.35 -15.69
CA ARG A 241 -11.99 -6.24 -14.96
C ARG A 241 -13.43 -5.75 -15.04
N ASP A 242 -14.39 -6.69 -15.04
CA ASP A 242 -15.80 -6.36 -14.81
C ASP A 242 -16.00 -5.72 -13.44
N GLY A 243 -16.57 -4.50 -13.41
CA GLY A 243 -16.79 -3.74 -12.18
C GLY A 243 -15.61 -2.88 -11.72
N TYR A 244 -14.51 -2.85 -12.47
CA TYR A 244 -13.35 -2.00 -12.23
C TYR A 244 -13.56 -0.59 -12.80
N ALA A 245 -13.49 0.42 -11.96
CA ALA A 245 -13.68 1.80 -12.36
C ALA A 245 -12.39 2.64 -12.38
N GLY A 246 -11.21 2.01 -12.23
CA GLY A 246 -9.90 2.66 -12.16
C GLY A 246 -9.28 2.63 -10.77
N MET A 247 -8.06 3.12 -10.65
CA MET A 247 -7.35 3.25 -9.37
C MET A 247 -7.39 4.69 -8.89
N ILE A 248 -7.41 4.89 -7.57
CA ILE A 248 -7.26 6.20 -6.94
C ILE A 248 -5.91 6.20 -6.23
N LEU A 249 -5.06 7.14 -6.55
CA LEU A 249 -3.79 7.36 -5.85
C LEU A 249 -3.89 8.62 -4.99
N ALA A 250 -3.60 8.46 -3.70
CA ALA A 250 -3.45 9.55 -2.75
C ALA A 250 -2.00 9.60 -2.25
N TYR A 251 -1.38 10.77 -2.26
CA TYR A 251 -0.01 10.95 -1.77
C TYR A 251 0.21 12.36 -1.25
N GLY A 252 1.09 12.47 -0.28
CA GLY A 252 1.36 13.71 0.43
C GLY A 252 2.25 13.49 1.64
N ARG A 253 2.08 14.31 2.66
CA ARG A 253 2.81 14.19 3.92
C ARG A 253 1.86 14.22 5.10
N ARG A 254 2.13 13.37 6.10
CA ARG A 254 1.43 13.47 7.37
C ARG A 254 1.59 14.89 7.93
N ARG A 255 0.49 15.45 8.46
CA ARG A 255 0.50 16.75 9.16
C ARG A 255 1.56 16.77 10.25
N ASN A 256 2.32 17.86 10.32
CA ASN A 256 3.15 18.11 11.48
C ASN A 256 2.20 18.37 12.67
N THR A 257 2.36 17.61 13.76
CA THR A 257 1.72 18.01 15.01
C THR A 257 2.35 19.35 15.39
N GLU A 258 1.57 20.42 15.48
CA GLU A 258 2.05 21.63 16.12
C GLU A 258 2.57 21.24 17.50
N ALA A 259 3.82 21.64 17.81
CA ALA A 259 4.34 21.56 19.14
C ALA A 259 3.30 22.26 20.04
N GLY A 260 2.63 21.48 20.90
CA GLY A 260 1.53 21.97 21.70
C GLY A 260 1.90 23.27 22.36
N ASN A 261 1.11 24.31 22.09
CA ASN A 261 1.15 25.54 22.88
C ASN A 261 0.86 25.09 24.32
N PRO A 262 1.79 25.22 25.27
CA PRO A 262 1.51 24.88 26.63
C PRO A 262 0.32 25.75 27.08
N ALA A 263 -0.77 25.10 27.43
CA ALA A 263 -1.94 25.77 27.97
C ALA A 263 -1.49 26.71 29.09
N VAL A 264 -1.80 28.00 28.92
CA VAL A 264 -1.68 29.05 29.92
C VAL A 264 -2.74 28.82 30.99
#